data_c2e29ab136606b831073f9c4f5546555
#
_entry.id   c2e29ab136606b831073f9c4f5546555
#
_cell.length_a   1.000
_cell.length_b   1.000
_cell.length_c   1.000
_cell.angle_alpha   90.00
_cell.angle_beta   90.00
_cell.angle_gamma   90.00
#
_symmetry.space_group_name_H-M   'P 1'
#
loop_
_entity.id
_entity.type
_entity.pdbx_description
1 polymer ?
#
loop_
_entity_poly.entity_id
_entity_poly.type
_entity_poly.pdbx_seq_one_letter_code
_entity_poly.pdbx_strand_id
1 'polypeptide(L)'
;LSIFYSKEGPLTDNWIPHSLNPIFSDCMKGRNGGFIKNDNKFYRVNQVPGFNIYGKELIINEIIKLNESEYQESYHSNIEPNFFKNIFATHHQHSLNKYTAIDFCTKKYLWSKNDVDHFIF
;
A
#
# COMPACT_ATOMS: atom_id res chain seq x y z
N LEU A 1 -5.53 8.52 -6.36
CA LEU A 1 -4.62 7.69 -7.19
C LEU A 1 -4.54 8.26 -8.59
N SER A 2 -3.33 8.49 -9.04
CA SER A 2 -3.03 8.74 -10.45
C SER A 2 -1.96 7.76 -10.91
N ILE A 3 -2.05 7.35 -12.16
CA ILE A 3 -1.13 6.40 -12.80
C ILE A 3 -0.36 7.14 -13.90
N PHE A 4 0.93 6.88 -13.97
CA PHE A 4 1.80 7.34 -15.04
C PHE A 4 2.57 6.14 -15.58
N TYR A 5 2.86 6.15 -16.85
CA TYR A 5 3.65 5.11 -17.52
C TYR A 5 4.76 5.72 -18.36
N SER A 6 5.76 4.91 -18.66
CA SER A 6 6.83 5.28 -19.59
C SER A 6 7.10 4.15 -20.55
N LYS A 7 7.40 4.50 -21.80
CA LYS A 7 7.86 3.57 -22.83
C LYS A 7 9.37 3.31 -22.78
N GLU A 8 10.08 4.10 -21.98
CA GLU A 8 11.55 4.08 -21.86
C GLU A 8 12.03 3.34 -20.60
N GLY A 9 11.09 2.87 -19.75
CA GLY A 9 11.38 2.19 -18.51
C GLY A 9 11.29 3.09 -17.26
N PRO A 10 11.63 2.58 -16.08
CA PRO A 10 11.35 3.27 -14.80
C PRO A 10 12.35 4.39 -14.46
N LEU A 11 13.51 4.46 -15.14
CA LEU A 11 14.57 5.44 -14.89
C LEU A 11 14.57 6.55 -15.95
N THR A 12 13.39 7.09 -16.27
CA THR A 12 13.21 8.14 -17.29
C THR A 12 12.53 9.35 -16.67
N ASP A 13 12.73 10.52 -17.29
CA ASP A 13 11.99 11.75 -17.00
C ASP A 13 10.71 11.88 -17.83
N ASN A 14 10.49 10.96 -18.80
CA ASN A 14 9.34 10.98 -19.73
C ASN A 14 8.18 10.15 -19.20
N TRP A 15 7.43 10.70 -18.25
CA TRP A 15 6.24 10.07 -17.69
C TRP A 15 4.96 10.57 -18.35
N ILE A 16 4.19 9.65 -18.91
CA ILE A 16 2.94 9.91 -19.60
C ILE A 16 1.78 9.64 -18.63
N PRO A 17 0.87 10.61 -18.41
CA PRO A 17 -0.28 10.37 -17.55
C PRO A 17 -1.26 9.39 -18.22
N HIS A 18 -1.81 8.48 -17.42
CA HIS A 18 -2.88 7.60 -17.85
C HIS A 18 -4.12 8.41 -18.24
N SER A 19 -4.82 8.00 -19.31
CA SER A 19 -5.96 8.76 -19.87
C SER A 19 -7.13 8.92 -18.90
N LEU A 20 -7.28 8.02 -17.93
CA LEU A 20 -8.34 8.07 -16.92
C LEU A 20 -7.94 8.80 -15.63
N ASN A 21 -6.78 9.46 -15.58
CA ASN A 21 -6.37 10.18 -14.37
C ASN A 21 -7.30 11.36 -14.02
N PRO A 22 -7.63 11.56 -12.76
CA PRO A 22 -7.30 10.70 -11.60
C PRO A 22 -8.15 9.42 -11.60
N ILE A 23 -7.51 8.25 -11.38
CA ILE A 23 -8.22 6.97 -11.28
C ILE A 23 -9.18 6.98 -10.09
N PHE A 24 -8.69 7.44 -8.93
CA PHE A 24 -9.50 7.62 -7.72
C PHE A 24 -9.18 8.95 -7.06
N SER A 25 -10.21 9.77 -6.81
CA SER A 25 -10.12 11.00 -6.01
C SER A 25 -10.54 10.78 -4.55
N ASP A 26 -11.15 9.64 -4.25
CA ASP A 26 -11.56 9.22 -2.92
C ASP A 26 -10.33 8.82 -2.06
N CYS A 27 -10.19 9.42 -0.88
CA CYS A 27 -9.08 9.10 0.03
C CYS A 27 -9.13 7.68 0.59
N MET A 28 -10.29 7.03 0.60
CA MET A 28 -10.45 5.63 1.03
C MET A 28 -9.94 4.64 -0.03
N LYS A 29 -9.85 5.06 -1.30
CA LYS A 29 -9.42 4.23 -2.43
C LYS A 29 -8.14 4.72 -3.09
N GLY A 30 -7.86 6.01 -2.99
CA GLY A 30 -6.82 6.67 -3.77
C GLY A 30 -5.40 6.56 -3.20
N ARG A 31 -5.23 6.11 -1.97
CA ARG A 31 -3.90 6.00 -1.35
C ARG A 31 -3.23 4.70 -1.74
N ASN A 32 -2.00 4.79 -2.27
CA ASN A 32 -1.21 3.63 -2.62
C ASN A 32 -0.35 3.20 -1.43
N GLY A 33 -0.50 1.94 -1.00
CA GLY A 33 0.24 1.30 0.08
C GLY A 33 1.18 0.20 -0.39
N GLY A 34 1.43 0.13 -1.71
CA GLY A 34 2.36 -0.83 -2.29
C GLY A 34 1.79 -1.61 -3.48
N PHE A 35 2.59 -2.57 -3.90
CA PHE A 35 2.30 -3.40 -5.07
C PHE A 35 2.80 -4.83 -4.85
N ILE A 36 2.01 -5.81 -5.23
CA ILE A 36 2.34 -7.23 -5.11
C ILE A 36 2.23 -7.86 -6.49
N LYS A 37 3.26 -8.62 -6.86
CA LYS A 37 3.22 -9.54 -7.99
C LYS A 37 3.24 -10.96 -7.44
N ASN A 38 2.23 -11.74 -7.78
CA ASN A 38 2.15 -13.15 -7.44
C ASN A 38 1.78 -13.95 -8.70
N ASP A 39 2.70 -14.81 -9.14
CA ASP A 39 2.62 -15.49 -10.42
C ASP A 39 2.38 -14.51 -11.59
N ASN A 40 1.28 -14.66 -12.30
CA ASN A 40 0.88 -13.78 -13.41
C ASN A 40 -0.14 -12.71 -13.00
N LYS A 41 -0.41 -12.57 -11.69
CA LYS A 41 -1.36 -11.60 -11.17
C LYS A 41 -0.66 -10.43 -10.51
N PHE A 42 -1.28 -9.28 -10.63
CA PHE A 42 -0.82 -8.03 -10.04
C PHE A 42 -1.87 -7.49 -9.06
N TYR A 43 -1.40 -7.00 -7.93
CA TYR A 43 -2.26 -6.46 -6.90
C TYR A 43 -1.77 -5.08 -6.48
N ARG A 44 -2.68 -4.15 -6.38
CA ARG A 44 -2.44 -2.88 -5.73
C ARG A 44 -2.81 -2.98 -4.26
N VAL A 45 -1.92 -2.56 -3.40
CA VAL A 45 -2.21 -2.39 -1.97
C VAL A 45 -2.74 -0.97 -1.77
N ASN A 46 -3.93 -0.85 -1.23
CA ASN A 46 -4.59 0.40 -0.91
C ASN A 46 -4.52 0.66 0.60
N GLN A 47 -3.94 1.78 1.00
CA GLN A 47 -3.97 2.23 2.37
C GLN A 47 -5.33 2.86 2.70
N VAL A 48 -6.01 2.35 3.72
CA VAL A 48 -7.26 2.91 4.22
C VAL A 48 -7.00 3.76 5.46
N PRO A 49 -7.30 5.05 5.45
CA PRO A 49 -7.23 5.88 6.64
C PRO A 49 -8.41 5.59 7.58
N GLY A 50 -8.19 5.69 8.88
CA GLY A 50 -9.25 5.71 9.89
C GLY A 50 -9.48 7.12 10.43
N PHE A 51 -10.50 7.28 11.25
CA PHE A 51 -10.69 8.52 12.00
C PHE A 51 -9.56 8.64 13.05
N ASN A 52 -8.73 9.66 12.92
CA ASN A 52 -7.52 9.89 13.74
C ASN A 52 -6.49 8.74 13.72
N ILE A 53 -6.56 7.83 12.74
CA ILE A 53 -5.60 6.75 12.56
C ILE A 53 -5.06 6.80 11.13
N TYR A 54 -3.76 7.03 11.00
CA TYR A 54 -3.08 6.89 9.73
C TYR A 54 -2.73 5.42 9.50
N GLY A 55 -3.37 4.78 8.50
CA GLY A 55 -3.14 3.36 8.22
C GLY A 55 -3.99 2.41 9.07
N LYS A 56 -5.32 2.60 9.07
CA LYS A 56 -6.25 1.71 9.77
C LYS A 56 -6.14 0.26 9.29
N GLU A 57 -6.01 0.06 7.97
CA GLU A 57 -5.89 -1.24 7.33
C GLU A 57 -5.31 -1.09 5.91
N LEU A 58 -4.90 -2.20 5.32
CA LEU A 58 -4.57 -2.30 3.91
C LEU A 58 -5.64 -3.13 3.20
N ILE A 59 -6.11 -2.64 2.06
CA ILE A 59 -6.96 -3.41 1.14
C ILE A 59 -6.11 -3.85 -0.05
N ILE A 60 -6.16 -5.12 -0.37
CA ILE A 60 -5.49 -5.71 -1.53
C ILE A 60 -6.52 -5.85 -2.64
N ASN A 61 -6.25 -5.21 -3.77
CA ASN A 61 -7.10 -5.27 -4.95
C ASN A 61 -6.33 -5.94 -6.09
N GLU A 62 -6.94 -6.95 -6.72
CA GLU A 62 -6.41 -7.55 -7.94
C GLU A 62 -6.61 -6.57 -9.10
N ILE A 63 -5.53 -6.30 -9.84
CA ILE A 63 -5.59 -5.48 -11.05
C ILE A 63 -6.04 -6.39 -12.19
N ILE A 64 -7.27 -6.17 -12.66
CA ILE A 64 -7.91 -6.95 -13.73
C ILE A 64 -7.51 -6.42 -15.11
N LYS A 65 -7.41 -5.10 -15.24
CA LYS A 65 -6.96 -4.41 -16.44
C LYS A 65 -6.02 -3.28 -16.08
N LEU A 66 -4.93 -3.20 -16.81
CA LEU A 66 -4.00 -2.07 -16.77
C LEU A 66 -3.30 -1.95 -18.11
N ASN A 67 -3.65 -0.91 -18.85
CA ASN A 67 -2.96 -0.48 -20.06
C ASN A 67 -3.00 1.04 -20.16
N GLU A 68 -2.63 1.64 -21.26
CA GLU A 68 -2.52 3.10 -21.43
C GLU A 68 -3.87 3.84 -21.31
N SER A 69 -5.00 3.15 -21.49
CA SER A 69 -6.35 3.74 -21.55
C SER A 69 -7.39 3.07 -20.65
N GLU A 70 -7.08 1.93 -20.08
CA GLU A 70 -8.01 1.17 -19.21
C GLU A 70 -7.36 0.84 -17.88
N TYR A 71 -8.12 0.99 -16.82
CA TYR A 71 -7.79 0.54 -15.48
C TYR A 71 -9.02 -0.07 -14.81
N GLN A 72 -8.86 -1.28 -14.29
CA GLN A 72 -9.88 -1.96 -13.51
C GLN A 72 -9.23 -2.79 -12.41
N GLU A 73 -9.73 -2.66 -11.20
CA GLU A 73 -9.35 -3.50 -10.07
C GLU A 73 -10.57 -4.11 -9.40
N SER A 74 -10.38 -5.22 -8.71
CA SER A 74 -11.38 -5.92 -7.91
C SER A 74 -10.84 -6.20 -6.52
N TYR A 75 -11.68 -6.05 -5.50
CA TYR A 75 -11.32 -6.41 -4.13
C TYR A 75 -10.89 -7.88 -4.04
N HIS A 76 -9.77 -8.13 -3.37
CA HIS A 76 -9.25 -9.46 -3.12
C HIS A 76 -9.29 -9.82 -1.63
N SER A 77 -8.65 -9.00 -0.78
CA SER A 77 -8.58 -9.22 0.67
C SER A 77 -8.19 -7.94 1.40
N ASN A 78 -8.14 -7.99 2.72
CA ASN A 78 -7.60 -6.93 3.54
C ASN A 78 -6.61 -7.46 4.58
N ILE A 79 -5.78 -6.57 5.11
CA ILE A 79 -4.85 -6.81 6.21
C ILE A 79 -5.17 -5.79 7.30
N GLU A 80 -5.69 -6.28 8.41
CA GLU A 80 -5.89 -5.50 9.61
C GLU A 80 -4.59 -5.48 10.43
N PRO A 81 -4.31 -4.41 11.20
CA PRO A 81 -3.11 -4.33 12.03
C PRO A 81 -3.27 -5.13 13.33
N ASN A 82 -3.45 -6.45 13.20
CA ASN A 82 -3.65 -7.40 14.30
C ASN A 82 -2.68 -8.59 14.27
N PHE A 83 -1.70 -8.57 13.34
CA PHE A 83 -0.75 -9.66 13.13
C PHE A 83 0.34 -9.75 14.22
N PHE A 84 0.53 -8.71 15.04
CA PHE A 84 1.32 -8.72 16.28
C PHE A 84 0.61 -7.99 17.42
N LYS A 85 1.01 -8.29 18.65
CA LYS A 85 0.47 -7.62 19.84
C LYS A 85 0.81 -6.12 19.84
N ASN A 86 -0.15 -5.29 20.24
CA ASN A 86 -0.02 -3.83 20.38
C ASN A 86 0.17 -3.05 19.06
N ILE A 87 -0.01 -3.66 17.91
CA ILE A 87 -0.10 -2.93 16.65
C ILE A 87 -1.47 -2.23 16.56
N PHE A 88 -1.48 -1.03 15.99
CA PHE A 88 -2.73 -0.30 15.75
C PHE A 88 -2.86 0.30 14.35
N ALA A 89 -1.78 0.30 13.58
CA ALA A 89 -1.79 0.83 12.20
C ALA A 89 -0.77 0.09 11.32
N THR A 90 -1.08 0.01 10.03
CA THR A 90 -0.21 -0.44 8.94
C THR A 90 -0.57 0.35 7.69
N HIS A 91 0.40 0.71 6.87
CA HIS A 91 0.12 1.55 5.69
C HIS A 91 0.90 1.18 4.44
N HIS A 92 1.82 0.23 4.51
CA HIS A 92 2.56 -0.21 3.33
C HIS A 92 2.87 -1.71 3.39
N GLN A 93 2.75 -2.36 2.22
CA GLN A 93 3.24 -3.72 2.02
C GLN A 93 3.87 -3.85 0.65
N HIS A 94 5.03 -4.47 0.61
CA HIS A 94 5.69 -4.85 -0.64
C HIS A 94 6.15 -6.30 -0.56
N SER A 95 5.94 -7.06 -1.64
CA SER A 95 6.36 -8.45 -1.71
C SER A 95 7.29 -8.67 -2.90
N LEU A 96 8.41 -9.33 -2.65
CA LEU A 96 9.38 -9.72 -3.66
C LEU A 96 9.79 -11.18 -3.42
N ASN A 97 9.47 -12.05 -4.35
CA ASN A 97 9.68 -13.50 -4.23
C ASN A 97 9.00 -14.05 -2.96
N LYS A 98 9.78 -14.68 -2.07
CA LYS A 98 9.32 -15.24 -0.80
C LYS A 98 9.33 -14.27 0.39
N TYR A 99 9.77 -13.04 0.17
CA TYR A 99 9.87 -12.02 1.23
C TYR A 99 8.74 -11.01 1.11
N THR A 100 8.16 -10.66 2.26
CA THR A 100 7.19 -9.58 2.37
C THR A 100 7.68 -8.59 3.41
N ALA A 101 7.80 -7.34 3.03
CA ALA A 101 8.00 -6.22 3.93
C ALA A 101 6.64 -5.58 4.23
N ILE A 102 6.36 -5.38 5.50
CA ILE A 102 5.16 -4.68 5.98
C ILE A 102 5.58 -3.72 7.08
N ASP A 103 5.09 -2.51 7.04
CA ASP A 103 5.30 -1.56 8.11
C ASP A 103 4.14 -1.58 9.11
N PHE A 104 4.42 -1.14 10.33
CA PHE A 104 3.39 -1.04 11.34
C PHE A 104 3.73 -0.02 12.43
N CYS A 105 2.69 0.48 13.09
CA CYS A 105 2.82 1.33 14.27
C CYS A 105 2.36 0.59 15.53
N THR A 106 3.11 0.78 16.61
CA THR A 106 2.76 0.25 17.94
C THR A 106 2.46 1.39 18.92
N LYS A 107 1.56 1.16 19.87
CA LYS A 107 1.35 2.09 20.99
C LYS A 107 2.49 1.92 21.99
N LYS A 108 3.34 2.93 22.16
CA LYS A 108 4.21 3.03 23.34
C LYS A 108 3.48 3.78 24.44
N TYR A 109 3.33 3.15 25.59
CA TYR A 109 2.88 3.88 26.79
C TYR A 109 4.07 4.69 27.30
N LEU A 110 3.94 6.01 27.34
CA LEU A 110 4.98 6.95 27.79
C LEU A 110 5.43 6.76 29.27
N TRP A 111 4.87 5.81 29.99
CA TRP A 111 5.09 5.61 31.42
C TRP A 111 5.84 4.33 31.80
N SER A 112 6.36 3.55 30.85
CA SER A 112 7.25 2.44 31.21
C SER A 112 8.69 2.92 31.26
N LYS A 113 9.25 2.99 32.45
CA LYS A 113 10.63 3.44 32.72
C LYS A 113 11.73 2.49 32.21
N ASN A 114 11.40 1.36 31.56
CA ASN A 114 12.34 0.26 31.32
C ASN A 114 12.51 -0.18 29.86
N ASP A 115 11.93 0.49 28.88
CA ASP A 115 12.09 0.07 27.48
C ASP A 115 12.81 1.15 26.66
N VAL A 116 14.14 1.11 26.76
CA VAL A 116 15.02 1.68 25.73
C VAL A 116 15.32 0.54 24.74
N ASP A 117 14.34 0.16 23.96
CA ASP A 117 14.57 -0.78 22.89
C ASP A 117 14.99 -0.04 21.62
N HIS A 118 16.16 -0.42 21.15
CA HIS A 118 16.79 0.08 19.95
C HIS A 118 15.92 -0.20 18.73
N PHE A 119 15.60 0.83 17.97
CA PHE A 119 15.13 0.69 16.60
C PHE A 119 16.25 0.12 15.75
N ILE A 120 16.06 -1.06 15.19
CA ILE A 120 16.87 -1.60 14.11
C ILE A 120 16.08 -1.29 12.81
N PHE A 121 16.69 -0.44 11.98
CA PHE A 121 16.20 -0.19 10.63
C PHE A 121 16.77 -1.25 9.67
#